data_37d431f0fa6970ff5518c80aa312dd2d
#
_entry.id   37d431f0fa6970ff5518c80aa312dd2d
#
_cell.length_a   1.000
_cell.length_b   1.000
_cell.length_c   1.000
_cell.angle_alpha   90.00
_cell.angle_beta   90.00
_cell.angle_gamma   90.00
#
_symmetry.space_group_name_H-M   'P 1'
#
loop_
_entity.id
_entity.type
_entity.pdbx_description
1 polymer ?
#
loop_
_entity_poly.entity_id
_entity_poly.type
_entity_poly.pdbx_seq_one_letter_code
_entity_poly.pdbx_strand_id
1 'polypeptide(L)'
;MSRVDEQREKIRSATGFIAALDQSGGSTPKALRLYGVEESAYANDEEMFGKIHEMRARIIKSPAFNGDKVMGAILFERTMDGEIDGVPTAEYLWKERSVVPFLKVDKGLADEENGVQVMKPMPDLDALLERAVAKGIFGTKMRSVI
;
A
#
# COMPACT_ATOMS: atom_id res chain seq x y z
N MET A 1 13.94 -3.22 22.21
CA MET A 1 12.93 -3.87 21.33
C MET A 1 13.23 -3.47 19.88
N SER A 2 13.21 -4.41 18.96
CA SER A 2 13.44 -4.09 17.55
C SER A 2 12.22 -3.36 16.95
N ARG A 3 12.44 -2.68 15.81
CA ARG A 3 11.34 -2.05 15.06
C ARG A 3 10.21 -3.05 14.76
N VAL A 4 10.58 -4.27 14.35
CA VAL A 4 9.58 -5.31 14.03
C VAL A 4 8.79 -5.72 15.27
N ASP A 5 9.42 -5.78 16.42
CA ASP A 5 8.74 -6.11 17.68
C ASP A 5 7.76 -5.00 18.09
N GLU A 6 8.16 -3.75 17.94
CA GLU A 6 7.30 -2.60 18.20
C GLU A 6 6.10 -2.57 17.25
N GLN A 7 6.33 -2.84 15.97
CA GLN A 7 5.27 -2.93 14.96
C GLN A 7 4.31 -4.09 15.25
N ARG A 8 4.85 -5.24 15.63
CA ARG A 8 4.04 -6.42 16.01
C ARG A 8 3.18 -6.12 17.22
N GLU A 9 3.75 -5.49 18.23
CA GLU A 9 2.99 -5.12 19.44
C GLU A 9 1.87 -4.13 19.09
N LYS A 10 2.15 -3.16 18.24
CA LYS A 10 1.12 -2.21 17.79
C LYS A 10 -0.04 -2.92 17.10
N ILE A 11 0.23 -3.81 16.15
CA ILE A 11 -0.83 -4.55 15.44
C ILE A 11 -1.62 -5.43 16.40
N ARG A 12 -0.97 -6.00 17.41
CA ARG A 12 -1.62 -6.88 18.39
C ARG A 12 -2.52 -6.14 19.37
N SER A 13 -2.14 -4.97 19.81
CA SER A 13 -2.77 -4.28 20.94
C SER A 13 -3.53 -3.00 20.60
N ALA A 14 -3.22 -2.36 19.47
CA ALA A 14 -3.87 -1.10 19.09
C ALA A 14 -5.31 -1.32 18.64
N THR A 15 -6.14 -0.30 18.84
CA THR A 15 -7.47 -0.22 18.25
C THR A 15 -7.44 0.75 17.09
N GLY A 16 -8.11 0.39 16.00
CA GLY A 16 -8.11 1.21 14.80
C GLY A 16 -8.39 0.40 13.56
N PHE A 17 -7.94 0.89 12.40
CA PHE A 17 -8.14 0.21 11.13
C PHE A 17 -6.84 0.19 10.30
N ILE A 18 -6.85 -0.64 9.28
CA ILE A 18 -5.78 -0.70 8.29
C ILE A 18 -6.26 0.01 7.03
N ALA A 19 -5.56 1.05 6.62
CA ALA A 19 -5.89 1.84 5.44
C ALA A 19 -5.43 1.11 4.16
N ALA A 20 -6.32 0.99 3.19
CA ALA A 20 -6.02 0.38 1.90
C ALA A 20 -5.55 1.46 0.91
N LEU A 21 -4.26 1.59 0.74
CA LEU A 21 -3.61 2.50 -0.22
C LEU A 21 -2.94 1.70 -1.35
N ASP A 22 -3.50 0.55 -1.68
CA ASP A 22 -2.89 -0.43 -2.58
C ASP A 22 -3.64 -0.57 -3.93
N GLN A 23 -4.44 0.41 -4.32
CA GLN A 23 -5.08 0.40 -5.64
C GLN A 23 -4.00 0.25 -6.72
N SER A 24 -4.23 -0.66 -7.66
CA SER A 24 -3.27 -0.98 -8.71
C SER A 24 -3.98 -1.27 -10.03
N GLY A 25 -3.25 -1.16 -11.13
CA GLY A 25 -3.78 -1.48 -12.46
C GLY A 25 -5.13 -0.85 -12.74
N GLY A 26 -6.14 -1.66 -13.01
CA GLY A 26 -7.48 -1.20 -13.39
C GLY A 26 -8.26 -0.44 -12.32
N SER A 27 -7.89 -0.54 -11.05
CA SER A 27 -8.56 0.21 -9.98
C SER A 27 -7.99 1.61 -9.76
N THR A 28 -6.80 1.91 -10.30
CA THR A 28 -6.16 3.22 -10.15
C THR A 28 -6.94 4.37 -10.77
N PRO A 29 -7.41 4.28 -12.04
CA PRO A 29 -8.22 5.35 -12.63
C PRO A 29 -9.49 5.63 -11.84
N LYS A 30 -10.16 4.58 -11.35
CA LYS A 30 -11.36 4.73 -10.53
C LYS A 30 -11.05 5.45 -9.21
N ALA A 31 -9.97 5.08 -8.53
CA ALA A 31 -9.55 5.73 -7.30
C ALA A 31 -9.26 7.21 -7.51
N LEU A 32 -8.55 7.56 -8.59
CA LEU A 32 -8.26 8.95 -8.94
C LEU A 32 -9.53 9.75 -9.24
N ARG A 33 -10.47 9.19 -10.00
CA ARG A 33 -11.75 9.84 -10.28
C ARG A 33 -12.53 10.15 -9.01
N LEU A 34 -12.61 9.19 -8.09
CA LEU A 34 -13.30 9.39 -6.81
C LEU A 34 -12.61 10.45 -5.93
N TYR A 35 -11.33 10.67 -6.16
CA TYR A 35 -10.55 11.72 -5.49
C TYR A 35 -10.66 13.09 -6.22
N GLY A 36 -11.28 13.14 -7.38
CA GLY A 36 -11.47 14.36 -8.17
C GLY A 36 -10.43 14.57 -9.27
N VAL A 37 -9.66 13.55 -9.62
CA VAL A 37 -8.67 13.59 -10.70
C VAL A 37 -9.22 12.81 -11.90
N GLU A 38 -9.60 13.52 -12.94
CA GLU A 38 -10.15 12.93 -14.17
C GLU A 38 -9.03 12.35 -15.06
N GLU A 39 -9.42 11.45 -15.98
CA GLU A 39 -8.46 10.81 -16.90
C GLU A 39 -7.74 11.81 -17.81
N SER A 40 -8.33 12.98 -18.05
CA SER A 40 -7.71 14.08 -18.80
C SER A 40 -6.51 14.72 -18.09
N ALA A 41 -6.33 14.45 -16.80
CA ALA A 41 -5.23 15.02 -16.01
C ALA A 41 -3.88 14.32 -16.22
N TYR A 42 -3.85 13.20 -16.93
CA TYR A 42 -2.63 12.46 -17.24
C TYR A 42 -2.69 11.88 -18.66
N ALA A 43 -1.53 11.83 -19.32
CA ALA A 43 -1.43 11.39 -20.71
C ALA A 43 -1.03 9.90 -20.86
N ASN A 44 -0.45 9.28 -19.84
CA ASN A 44 0.05 7.91 -19.86
C ASN A 44 0.05 7.31 -18.46
N ASP A 45 0.42 6.03 -18.36
CA ASP A 45 0.44 5.29 -17.10
C ASP A 45 1.44 5.87 -16.09
N GLU A 46 2.59 6.33 -16.53
CA GLU A 46 3.60 6.93 -15.65
C GLU A 46 3.07 8.18 -14.97
N GLU A 47 2.42 9.07 -15.74
CA GLU A 47 1.77 10.25 -15.17
C GLU A 47 0.60 9.87 -14.26
N MET A 48 -0.18 8.86 -14.62
CA MET A 48 -1.27 8.33 -13.79
C MET A 48 -0.72 7.85 -12.43
N PHE A 49 0.34 7.07 -12.43
CA PHE A 49 0.97 6.61 -11.20
C PHE A 49 1.61 7.73 -10.39
N GLY A 50 2.11 8.78 -11.05
CA GLY A 50 2.54 10.01 -10.39
C GLY A 50 1.39 10.68 -9.65
N LYS A 51 0.22 10.79 -10.27
CA LYS A 51 -0.99 11.37 -9.65
C LYS A 51 -1.49 10.52 -8.48
N ILE A 52 -1.50 9.20 -8.60
CA ILE A 52 -1.91 8.33 -7.48
C ILE A 52 -0.92 8.43 -6.32
N HIS A 53 0.37 8.58 -6.59
CA HIS A 53 1.38 8.78 -5.55
C HIS A 53 1.17 10.13 -4.83
N GLU A 54 0.91 11.21 -5.57
CA GLU A 54 0.57 12.52 -4.98
C GLU A 54 -0.66 12.42 -4.06
N MET A 55 -1.70 11.72 -4.50
CA MET A 55 -2.90 11.48 -3.71
C MET A 55 -2.58 10.73 -2.41
N ARG A 56 -1.82 9.64 -2.51
CA ARG A 56 -1.43 8.82 -1.35
C ARG A 56 -0.54 9.61 -0.40
N ALA A 57 0.42 10.36 -0.90
CA ALA A 57 1.27 11.23 -0.09
C ALA A 57 0.45 12.27 0.67
N ARG A 58 -0.53 12.88 0.02
CA ARG A 58 -1.41 13.85 0.66
C ARG A 58 -2.24 13.24 1.77
N ILE A 59 -2.76 12.02 1.58
CA ILE A 59 -3.49 11.28 2.60
C ILE A 59 -2.56 10.97 3.79
N ILE A 60 -1.40 10.41 3.52
CA ILE A 60 -0.42 10.01 4.55
C ILE A 60 0.10 11.20 5.35
N LYS A 61 0.27 12.35 4.70
CA LYS A 61 0.74 13.58 5.34
C LYS A 61 -0.32 14.30 6.16
N SER A 62 -1.59 13.94 6.01
CA SER A 62 -2.67 14.55 6.79
C SER A 62 -2.44 14.33 8.29
N PRO A 63 -2.59 15.36 9.13
CA PRO A 63 -2.50 15.19 10.59
C PRO A 63 -3.47 14.16 11.17
N ALA A 64 -4.60 13.93 10.50
CA ALA A 64 -5.57 12.92 10.90
C ALA A 64 -5.13 11.48 10.60
N PHE A 65 -4.16 11.29 9.69
CA PHE A 65 -3.63 9.99 9.32
C PHE A 65 -2.44 9.66 10.23
N ASN A 66 -2.74 9.13 11.41
CA ASN A 66 -1.72 8.82 12.41
C ASN A 66 -2.09 7.56 13.19
N GLY A 67 -1.14 7.03 13.95
CA GLY A 67 -1.25 5.78 14.68
C GLY A 67 -2.31 5.72 15.77
N ASP A 68 -2.99 6.82 16.10
CA ASP A 68 -4.08 6.79 17.07
C ASP A 68 -5.32 6.08 16.53
N LYS A 69 -5.56 6.14 15.22
CA LYS A 69 -6.71 5.52 14.56
C LYS A 69 -6.31 4.61 13.40
N VAL A 70 -5.19 4.90 12.74
CA VAL A 70 -4.68 4.11 11.61
C VAL A 70 -3.53 3.25 12.12
N MET A 71 -3.79 1.98 12.37
CA MET A 71 -2.77 1.08 12.89
C MET A 71 -1.82 0.56 11.81
N GLY A 72 -2.28 0.49 10.57
CA GLY A 72 -1.47 0.05 9.44
C GLY A 72 -1.94 0.64 8.13
N ALA A 73 -1.10 0.58 7.11
CA ALA A 73 -1.44 0.99 5.75
C ALA A 73 -0.88 -0.03 4.76
N ILE A 74 -1.70 -0.43 3.78
CA ILE A 74 -1.31 -1.36 2.73
C ILE A 74 -0.86 -0.53 1.53
N LEU A 75 0.39 -0.71 1.13
CA LEU A 75 0.99 -0.02 -0.01
C LEU A 75 0.96 -0.89 -1.25
N PHE A 76 0.87 -0.25 -2.40
CA PHE A 76 1.22 -0.84 -3.68
C PHE A 76 2.73 -0.72 -3.90
N GLU A 77 3.31 -1.62 -4.71
CA GLU A 77 4.75 -1.71 -4.97
C GLU A 77 5.37 -0.36 -5.36
N ARG A 78 4.76 0.36 -6.29
CA ARG A 78 5.25 1.68 -6.74
C ARG A 78 5.24 2.72 -5.62
N THR A 79 4.26 2.66 -4.73
CA THR A 79 4.20 3.58 -3.58
C THR A 79 5.29 3.24 -2.57
N MET A 80 5.55 1.96 -2.36
CA MET A 80 6.67 1.51 -1.51
C MET A 80 8.01 1.99 -2.07
N ASP A 81 8.20 1.89 -3.39
CA ASP A 81 9.44 2.31 -4.05
C ASP A 81 9.61 3.83 -4.11
N GLY A 82 8.53 4.58 -3.91
CA GLY A 82 8.55 6.04 -3.88
C GLY A 82 8.94 6.62 -2.53
N GLU A 83 8.89 7.94 -2.47
CA GLU A 83 9.24 8.72 -1.28
C GLU A 83 8.14 9.72 -0.94
N ILE A 84 8.08 10.10 0.34
CA ILE A 84 7.27 11.20 0.84
C ILE A 84 8.21 12.17 1.54
N ASP A 85 8.28 13.40 1.05
CA ASP A 85 9.20 14.45 1.55
C ASP A 85 10.66 13.97 1.63
N GLY A 86 11.11 13.20 0.62
CA GLY A 86 12.49 12.70 0.54
C GLY A 86 12.77 11.49 1.42
N VAL A 87 11.76 10.91 2.05
CA VAL A 87 11.87 9.71 2.92
C VAL A 87 11.14 8.54 2.27
N PRO A 88 11.73 7.33 2.22
CA PRO A 88 11.02 6.16 1.72
C PRO A 88 9.65 5.99 2.39
N THR A 89 8.65 5.67 1.60
CA THR A 89 7.24 5.71 2.05
C THR A 89 6.98 4.88 3.30
N ALA A 90 7.51 3.66 3.37
CA ALA A 90 7.32 2.79 4.55
C ALA A 90 7.99 3.36 5.80
N GLU A 91 9.17 3.96 5.65
CA GLU A 91 9.86 4.63 6.73
C GLU A 91 9.10 5.85 7.22
N TYR A 92 8.58 6.66 6.30
CA TYR A 92 7.75 7.81 6.64
C TYR A 92 6.51 7.39 7.44
N LEU A 93 5.80 6.37 7.00
CA LEU A 93 4.63 5.83 7.70
C LEU A 93 4.96 5.47 9.14
N TRP A 94 6.02 4.73 9.37
CA TRP A 94 6.38 4.28 10.71
C TRP A 94 6.93 5.40 11.59
N LYS A 95 7.93 6.14 11.10
CA LYS A 95 8.62 7.15 11.91
C LYS A 95 7.81 8.42 12.12
N GLU A 96 7.11 8.90 11.08
CA GLU A 96 6.41 10.18 11.14
C GLU A 96 4.93 10.03 11.52
N ARG A 97 4.32 8.87 11.25
CA ARG A 97 2.88 8.66 11.48
C ARG A 97 2.57 7.56 12.49
N SER A 98 3.52 6.78 12.91
CA SER A 98 3.32 5.61 13.78
C SER A 98 2.33 4.60 13.18
N VAL A 99 2.37 4.44 11.86
CA VAL A 99 1.52 3.54 11.08
C VAL A 99 2.36 2.40 10.55
N VAL A 100 1.92 1.16 10.76
CA VAL A 100 2.65 -0.04 10.36
C VAL A 100 2.50 -0.26 8.84
N PRO A 101 3.60 -0.34 8.07
CA PRO A 101 3.52 -0.51 6.62
C PRO A 101 3.39 -1.97 6.20
N PHE A 102 2.38 -2.24 5.37
CA PHE A 102 2.16 -3.51 4.69
C PHE A 102 2.31 -3.35 3.18
N LEU A 103 2.60 -4.44 2.48
CA LEU A 103 2.72 -4.45 1.02
C LEU A 103 1.74 -5.42 0.39
N LYS A 104 0.99 -4.95 -0.61
CA LYS A 104 0.23 -5.82 -1.51
C LYS A 104 1.22 -6.55 -2.42
N VAL A 105 1.24 -7.88 -2.36
CA VAL A 105 2.15 -8.71 -3.15
C VAL A 105 1.46 -9.49 -4.27
N ASP A 106 0.12 -9.64 -4.22
CA ASP A 106 -0.59 -10.35 -5.29
C ASP A 106 -0.59 -9.55 -6.61
N LYS A 107 -0.76 -10.24 -7.71
CA LYS A 107 -0.82 -9.67 -9.07
C LYS A 107 -2.25 -9.55 -9.61
N GLY A 108 -3.25 -9.57 -8.72
CA GLY A 108 -4.66 -9.56 -9.06
C GLY A 108 -5.27 -10.95 -9.06
N LEU A 109 -6.56 -11.01 -9.40
CA LEU A 109 -7.33 -12.26 -9.42
C LEU A 109 -7.22 -12.94 -10.79
N ALA A 110 -7.09 -14.26 -10.79
CA ALA A 110 -7.27 -15.10 -11.98
C ALA A 110 -8.77 -15.18 -12.35
N ASP A 111 -9.06 -15.79 -13.50
CA ASP A 111 -10.42 -15.98 -13.95
C ASP A 111 -11.21 -16.85 -12.96
N GLU A 112 -12.53 -16.63 -12.91
CA GLU A 112 -13.40 -17.42 -12.04
C GLU A 112 -13.49 -18.87 -12.53
N GLU A 113 -13.28 -19.80 -11.61
CA GLU A 113 -13.49 -21.23 -11.81
C GLU A 113 -14.28 -21.81 -10.63
N ASN A 114 -15.41 -22.44 -10.92
CA ASN A 114 -16.25 -23.06 -9.90
C ASN A 114 -16.65 -22.11 -8.74
N GLY A 115 -16.91 -20.85 -9.07
CA GLY A 115 -17.29 -19.84 -8.08
C GLY A 115 -16.12 -19.26 -7.28
N VAL A 116 -14.89 -19.57 -7.65
CA VAL A 116 -13.68 -19.13 -6.95
C VAL A 116 -12.76 -18.35 -7.89
N GLN A 117 -12.22 -17.24 -7.41
CA GLN A 117 -11.14 -16.53 -8.08
C GLN A 117 -9.90 -16.55 -7.18
N VAL A 118 -8.92 -17.34 -7.54
CA VAL A 118 -7.64 -17.36 -6.83
C VAL A 118 -6.73 -16.23 -7.33
N MET A 119 -5.74 -15.85 -6.54
CA MET A 119 -4.75 -14.88 -6.99
C MET A 119 -3.88 -15.46 -8.10
N LYS A 120 -3.47 -14.61 -9.04
CA LYS A 120 -2.57 -14.97 -10.12
C LYS A 120 -1.21 -15.44 -9.58
N PRO A 121 -0.46 -16.26 -10.34
CA PRO A 121 0.90 -16.63 -9.97
C PRO A 121 1.79 -15.41 -9.70
N MET A 122 2.70 -15.54 -8.74
CA MET A 122 3.63 -14.50 -8.33
C MET A 122 5.08 -14.96 -8.57
N PRO A 123 5.57 -14.98 -9.84
CA PRO A 123 6.88 -15.55 -10.15
C PRO A 123 8.06 -14.77 -9.54
N ASP A 124 7.89 -13.48 -9.29
CA ASP A 124 8.92 -12.60 -8.74
C ASP A 124 8.75 -12.34 -7.23
N LEU A 125 7.99 -13.19 -6.54
CA LEU A 125 7.64 -12.98 -5.13
C LEU A 125 8.88 -12.86 -4.24
N ASP A 126 9.86 -13.72 -4.40
CA ASP A 126 11.05 -13.72 -3.54
C ASP A 126 11.82 -12.40 -3.66
N ALA A 127 12.06 -11.93 -4.89
CA ALA A 127 12.72 -10.65 -5.13
C ALA A 127 11.92 -9.47 -4.56
N LEU A 128 10.60 -9.50 -4.68
CA LEU A 128 9.73 -8.48 -4.11
C LEU A 128 9.79 -8.46 -2.58
N LEU A 129 9.79 -9.64 -1.95
CA LEU A 129 9.88 -9.76 -0.49
C LEU A 129 11.24 -9.27 0.03
N GLU A 130 12.34 -9.57 -0.65
CA GLU A 130 13.66 -9.04 -0.29
C GLU A 130 13.69 -7.52 -0.33
N ARG A 131 13.13 -6.93 -1.39
CA ARG A 131 13.02 -5.47 -1.50
C ARG A 131 12.11 -4.88 -0.41
N ALA A 132 11.00 -5.55 -0.11
CA ALA A 132 10.08 -5.13 0.94
C ALA A 132 10.75 -5.10 2.32
N VAL A 133 11.51 -6.13 2.66
CA VAL A 133 12.28 -6.17 3.91
C VAL A 133 13.29 -5.02 3.97
N ALA A 134 14.03 -4.79 2.89
CA ALA A 134 14.99 -3.69 2.79
C ALA A 134 14.34 -2.31 2.97
N LYS A 135 13.10 -2.14 2.52
CA LYS A 135 12.32 -0.91 2.64
C LYS A 135 11.60 -0.75 3.99
N GLY A 136 11.64 -1.77 4.85
CA GLY A 136 11.04 -1.71 6.18
C GLY A 136 9.57 -2.10 6.24
N ILE A 137 9.07 -2.84 5.27
CA ILE A 137 7.72 -3.41 5.28
C ILE A 137 7.61 -4.45 6.41
N PHE A 138 6.52 -4.40 7.15
CA PHE A 138 6.24 -5.31 8.26
C PHE A 138 5.60 -6.62 7.81
N GLY A 139 4.66 -6.56 6.89
CA GLY A 139 3.92 -7.73 6.45
C GLY A 139 3.32 -7.55 5.06
N THR A 140 2.66 -8.58 4.58
CA THR A 140 2.11 -8.61 3.21
C THR A 140 0.60 -8.75 3.22
N LYS A 141 -0.01 -8.33 2.10
CA LYS A 141 -1.43 -8.55 1.84
C LYS A 141 -1.60 -9.22 0.49
N MET A 142 -2.43 -10.23 0.43
CA MET A 142 -2.84 -10.90 -0.80
C MET A 142 -4.33 -11.25 -0.72
N ARG A 143 -4.95 -11.45 -1.88
CA ARG A 143 -6.39 -11.68 -1.96
C ARG A 143 -6.74 -12.77 -2.96
N SER A 144 -7.58 -13.69 -2.53
CA SER A 144 -8.43 -14.56 -3.36
C SER A 144 -9.88 -14.32 -2.98
N VAL A 145 -10.80 -14.69 -3.84
CA VAL A 145 -12.25 -14.61 -3.59
C VAL A 145 -12.84 -16.02 -3.61
N ILE A 146 -13.47 -16.42 -2.53
CA ILE A 146 -14.03 -17.76 -2.34
C ILE A 146 -15.52 -17.66 -2.07
#